data_26af5b8880d1cf7e23acd61cb1d9d5e9
#
_entry.id   26af5b8880d1cf7e23acd61cb1d9d5e9
#
_cell.length_a   1.000
_cell.length_b   1.000
_cell.length_c   1.000
_cell.angle_alpha   90.00
_cell.angle_beta   90.00
_cell.angle_gamma   90.00
#
_symmetry.space_group_name_H-M   'P 1'
#
loop_
_entity.id
_entity.type
_entity.pdbx_description
1 polymer ?
#
loop_
_entity_poly.entity_id
_entity_poly.type
_entity_poly.pdbx_seq_one_letter_code
_entity_poly.pdbx_strand_id
1 'polypeptide(L)'
;MRIGTIAIVGKPNVGKSTIFNRIAGKRLSIVEDTPGVTRDRIYSSAEWTGRPFRIIDTGGIQLEDQPFQKEIQAQVEIAIDEADVILMVCDGKTGMSDDDSYIAGLLQKSHKPVVVAVNQIDSQERLMNIYEFYNLGIGDPIACSGIHGIGIGDVLDACLEAMPKELAQAEYEGIHIAVIGEPNVGKSSLVNAVLREERSIVSNIMGTTRDAIDTPFTVNGRPYVIVDTAGIRKRGRVYESVEKYSVLRAMSAIERCDVALFLIDGEAGIREQDKHVAGYACEAGKPVIIVVNKWDAVEKDDKTMNRFTEKIRAEFGYLSYAPIIYVSAKTGQRVDTIIPEVDRVFENTCRRIPTNILNEVIADSQITTPAPARNGKRFRIYYATQVAVQPPTFVLSCNDPKLMHFTYQRFIENTLRGAFDLEGTPIRIIARKKVGD
;
A
#
# COMPACT_ATOMS: atom_id res chain seq x y z
N MET A 1 -5.59 12.70 -7.98
CA MET A 1 -6.98 12.65 -7.43
C MET A 1 -7.07 11.49 -6.46
N ARG A 2 -7.33 11.75 -5.17
CA ARG A 2 -7.47 10.68 -4.17
C ARG A 2 -8.66 9.79 -4.53
N ILE A 3 -8.46 8.48 -4.51
CA ILE A 3 -9.53 7.50 -4.67
C ILE A 3 -10.19 7.31 -3.31
N GLY A 4 -11.51 7.51 -3.24
CA GLY A 4 -12.27 7.34 -1.99
C GLY A 4 -12.27 5.91 -1.49
N THR A 5 -12.36 5.72 -0.18
CA THR A 5 -12.29 4.42 0.48
C THR A 5 -13.60 4.09 1.19
N ILE A 6 -14.15 2.90 0.91
CA ILE A 6 -15.33 2.32 1.57
C ILE A 6 -14.87 1.18 2.46
N ALA A 7 -15.12 1.22 3.77
CA ALA A 7 -14.85 0.10 4.67
C ALA A 7 -16.14 -0.64 5.04
N ILE A 8 -16.13 -1.96 4.92
CA ILE A 8 -17.25 -2.82 5.27
C ILE A 8 -17.11 -3.24 6.72
N VAL A 9 -18.12 -2.95 7.54
CA VAL A 9 -18.21 -3.37 8.95
C VAL A 9 -19.51 -4.14 9.22
N GLY A 10 -19.58 -4.85 10.32
CA GLY A 10 -20.75 -5.59 10.75
C GLY A 10 -20.35 -6.82 11.55
N LYS A 11 -21.30 -7.45 12.25
CA LYS A 11 -21.06 -8.68 13.03
C LYS A 11 -20.57 -9.83 12.13
N PRO A 12 -19.96 -10.87 12.66
CA PRO A 12 -19.56 -12.06 11.89
C PRO A 12 -20.76 -12.72 11.16
N ASN A 13 -20.48 -13.35 10.03
CA ASN A 13 -21.43 -14.15 9.23
C ASN A 13 -22.60 -13.37 8.58
N VAL A 14 -22.63 -12.05 8.61
CA VAL A 14 -23.64 -11.24 7.89
C VAL A 14 -23.38 -11.17 6.37
N GLY A 15 -22.27 -11.73 5.90
CA GLY A 15 -21.91 -11.76 4.47
C GLY A 15 -21.06 -10.60 4.00
N LYS A 16 -20.26 -9.96 4.87
CA LYS A 16 -19.30 -8.90 4.51
C LYS A 16 -18.40 -9.30 3.35
N SER A 17 -17.70 -10.43 3.49
CA SER A 17 -16.77 -10.93 2.47
C SER A 17 -17.49 -11.35 1.17
N THR A 18 -18.77 -11.74 1.25
CA THR A 18 -19.58 -12.02 0.06
C THR A 18 -19.86 -10.75 -0.73
N ILE A 19 -20.25 -9.66 -0.03
CA ILE A 19 -20.45 -8.33 -0.64
C ILE A 19 -19.13 -7.80 -1.17
N PHE A 20 -18.04 -7.87 -0.39
CA PHE A 20 -16.71 -7.48 -0.81
C PHE A 20 -16.30 -8.18 -2.11
N ASN A 21 -16.36 -9.52 -2.14
CA ASN A 21 -16.00 -10.30 -3.33
C ASN A 21 -16.89 -10.00 -4.53
N ARG A 22 -18.17 -9.69 -4.32
CA ARG A 22 -19.09 -9.29 -5.37
C ARG A 22 -18.74 -7.95 -5.99
N ILE A 23 -18.30 -6.99 -5.19
CA ILE A 23 -17.90 -5.65 -5.63
C ILE A 23 -16.51 -5.75 -6.30
N ALA A 24 -15.55 -6.41 -5.67
CA ALA A 24 -14.20 -6.61 -6.18
C ALA A 24 -14.16 -7.44 -7.48
N GLY A 25 -15.06 -8.44 -7.63
CA GLY A 25 -15.09 -9.36 -8.78
C GLY A 25 -15.63 -8.76 -10.08
N LYS A 26 -16.17 -7.54 -10.08
CA LYS A 26 -16.73 -6.93 -11.30
C LYS A 26 -15.69 -6.34 -12.27
N ARG A 27 -14.42 -6.12 -11.85
CA ARG A 27 -13.27 -5.92 -12.74
C ARG A 27 -11.95 -6.13 -11.99
N LEU A 28 -11.40 -7.32 -12.06
CA LEU A 28 -9.97 -7.56 -11.89
C LEU A 28 -9.30 -7.26 -13.23
N SER A 29 -8.82 -6.04 -13.44
CA SER A 29 -7.83 -5.78 -14.46
C SER A 29 -6.46 -6.10 -13.86
N ILE A 30 -5.90 -7.22 -14.35
CA ILE A 30 -4.47 -7.52 -14.46
C ILE A 30 -3.65 -7.25 -13.20
N VAL A 31 -3.63 -8.22 -12.29
CA VAL A 31 -2.47 -8.48 -11.44
C VAL A 31 -2.06 -9.92 -11.72
N GLU A 32 -0.90 -10.09 -12.34
CA GLU A 32 -0.28 -11.39 -12.61
C GLU A 32 -0.04 -12.14 -11.28
N ASP A 33 -0.34 -13.44 -11.30
CA ASP A 33 -0.05 -14.37 -10.21
C ASP A 33 1.45 -14.49 -9.98
N THR A 34 1.95 -13.86 -8.92
CA THR A 34 3.30 -14.12 -8.41
C THR A 34 3.21 -15.25 -7.38
N PRO A 35 3.88 -16.39 -7.59
CA PRO A 35 3.85 -17.49 -6.63
C PRO A 35 4.60 -17.11 -5.35
N GLY A 36 3.95 -17.19 -4.20
CA GLY A 36 4.60 -17.09 -2.89
C GLY A 36 3.97 -16.15 -1.86
N VAL A 37 2.92 -15.39 -2.20
CA VAL A 37 2.23 -14.52 -1.22
C VAL A 37 0.80 -15.02 -1.01
N THR A 38 0.51 -15.48 0.19
CA THR A 38 -0.86 -15.79 0.63
C THR A 38 -1.68 -14.51 0.60
N ARG A 39 -2.64 -14.42 -0.33
CA ARG A 39 -3.58 -13.31 -0.48
C ARG A 39 -4.53 -13.25 0.73
N ASP A 40 -4.20 -12.48 1.74
CA ASP A 40 -5.20 -11.91 2.62
C ASP A 40 -5.90 -10.76 1.86
N ARG A 41 -7.07 -11.08 1.26
CA ARG A 41 -7.88 -10.14 0.48
C ARG A 41 -8.62 -9.16 1.39
N ILE A 42 -7.91 -8.22 1.97
CA ILE A 42 -8.52 -7.19 2.84
C ILE A 42 -8.86 -5.94 2.04
N TYR A 43 -8.10 -5.63 0.98
CA TYR A 43 -8.31 -4.48 0.10
C TYR A 43 -8.57 -4.89 -1.34
N SER A 44 -9.40 -4.11 -2.02
CA SER A 44 -9.57 -4.18 -3.47
C SER A 44 -9.86 -2.80 -4.04
N SER A 45 -9.45 -2.57 -5.28
CA SER A 45 -9.90 -1.41 -6.06
C SER A 45 -11.09 -1.84 -6.90
N ALA A 46 -12.12 -1.00 -6.96
CA ALA A 46 -13.32 -1.21 -7.76
C ALA A 46 -13.71 0.10 -8.46
N GLU A 47 -14.58 -0.03 -9.46
CA GLU A 47 -15.13 1.09 -10.20
C GLU A 47 -16.65 0.93 -10.30
N TRP A 48 -17.40 2.00 -10.04
CA TRP A 48 -18.84 2.04 -10.23
C TRP A 48 -19.23 3.34 -10.92
N THR A 49 -20.03 3.24 -11.99
CA THR A 49 -20.47 4.38 -12.82
C THR A 49 -19.33 5.30 -13.28
N GLY A 50 -18.13 4.73 -13.60
CA GLY A 50 -16.95 5.49 -14.02
C GLY A 50 -16.16 6.16 -12.87
N ARG A 51 -16.57 5.96 -11.59
CA ARG A 51 -15.88 6.48 -10.41
C ARG A 51 -15.09 5.37 -9.75
N PRO A 52 -13.75 5.45 -9.69
CA PRO A 52 -12.92 4.49 -8.97
C PRO A 52 -13.00 4.72 -7.45
N PHE A 53 -12.99 3.63 -6.69
CA PHE A 53 -12.92 3.65 -5.24
C PHE A 53 -12.18 2.42 -4.71
N ARG A 54 -11.76 2.48 -3.45
CA ARG A 54 -11.21 1.34 -2.71
C ARG A 54 -12.27 0.76 -1.81
N ILE A 55 -12.18 -0.55 -1.59
CA ILE A 55 -13.04 -1.23 -0.63
C ILE A 55 -12.19 -2.07 0.33
N ILE A 56 -12.55 -2.04 1.61
CA ILE A 56 -11.86 -2.74 2.70
C ILE A 56 -12.83 -3.73 3.33
N ASP A 57 -12.45 -5.02 3.42
CA ASP A 57 -13.17 -6.02 4.21
C ASP A 57 -12.56 -6.12 5.62
N THR A 58 -13.16 -5.45 6.60
CA THR A 58 -12.67 -5.54 7.99
C THR A 58 -12.95 -6.90 8.62
N GLY A 59 -13.86 -7.71 8.06
CA GLY A 59 -14.18 -9.05 8.54
C GLY A 59 -13.07 -10.09 8.33
N GLY A 60 -12.11 -9.82 7.42
CA GLY A 60 -10.89 -10.61 7.28
C GLY A 60 -9.88 -10.41 8.41
N ILE A 61 -10.11 -9.43 9.29
CA ILE A 61 -9.23 -9.12 10.42
C ILE A 61 -9.70 -9.92 11.62
N GLN A 62 -9.06 -11.08 11.85
CA GLN A 62 -9.31 -11.90 13.06
C GLN A 62 -8.27 -11.53 14.11
N LEU A 63 -8.72 -11.32 15.35
CA LEU A 63 -7.89 -11.16 16.53
C LEU A 63 -7.85 -12.50 17.25
N GLU A 64 -6.75 -13.22 17.15
CA GLU A 64 -6.53 -14.45 17.91
C GLU A 64 -6.54 -14.12 19.41
N ASP A 65 -7.28 -14.91 20.22
CA ASP A 65 -7.35 -14.85 21.68
C ASP A 65 -7.99 -13.59 22.32
N GLN A 66 -8.82 -12.82 21.59
CA GLN A 66 -9.53 -11.66 22.19
C GLN A 66 -11.04 -11.95 22.36
N PRO A 67 -11.68 -11.37 23.40
CA PRO A 67 -13.14 -11.41 23.52
C PRO A 67 -13.84 -10.82 22.29
N PHE A 68 -14.91 -11.44 21.84
CA PHE A 68 -15.68 -11.09 20.64
C PHE A 68 -16.00 -9.59 20.47
N GLN A 69 -16.38 -8.91 21.54
CA GLN A 69 -16.68 -7.47 21.52
C GLN A 69 -15.43 -6.62 21.19
N LYS A 70 -14.24 -7.04 21.64
CA LYS A 70 -12.99 -6.33 21.31
C LYS A 70 -12.59 -6.49 19.86
N GLU A 71 -12.90 -7.63 19.26
CA GLU A 71 -12.69 -7.86 17.85
C GLU A 71 -13.59 -6.95 16.99
N ILE A 72 -14.88 -6.89 17.31
CA ILE A 72 -15.83 -5.98 16.64
C ILE A 72 -15.39 -4.52 16.81
N GLN A 73 -15.02 -4.12 18.01
CA GLN A 73 -14.55 -2.75 18.28
C GLN A 73 -13.33 -2.40 17.43
N ALA A 74 -12.34 -3.29 17.36
CA ALA A 74 -11.14 -3.06 16.56
C ALA A 74 -11.47 -2.95 15.07
N GLN A 75 -12.37 -3.79 14.52
CA GLN A 75 -12.81 -3.72 13.12
C GLN A 75 -13.51 -2.37 12.83
N VAL A 76 -14.35 -1.88 13.74
CA VAL A 76 -15.04 -0.61 13.60
C VAL A 76 -14.07 0.57 13.71
N GLU A 77 -13.11 0.54 14.65
CA GLU A 77 -12.09 1.57 14.79
C GLU A 77 -11.22 1.68 13.54
N ILE A 78 -10.83 0.55 12.95
CA ILE A 78 -10.10 0.50 11.67
C ILE A 78 -10.92 1.15 10.55
N ALA A 79 -12.20 0.81 10.45
CA ALA A 79 -13.08 1.38 9.44
C ALA A 79 -13.23 2.90 9.62
N ILE A 80 -13.35 3.38 10.86
CA ILE A 80 -13.44 4.81 11.18
C ILE A 80 -12.16 5.54 10.78
N ASP A 81 -10.99 4.96 11.01
CA ASP A 81 -9.71 5.59 10.70
C ASP A 81 -9.42 5.64 9.19
N GLU A 82 -9.72 4.56 8.45
CA GLU A 82 -9.28 4.39 7.05
C GLU A 82 -10.33 4.81 6.00
N ALA A 83 -11.62 4.73 6.32
CA ALA A 83 -12.68 4.96 5.35
C ALA A 83 -13.09 6.41 5.21
N ASP A 84 -13.50 6.78 4.01
CA ASP A 84 -14.24 8.02 3.72
C ASP A 84 -15.74 7.80 3.92
N VAL A 85 -16.21 6.56 3.67
CA VAL A 85 -17.59 6.09 3.91
C VAL A 85 -17.55 4.71 4.53
N ILE A 86 -18.40 4.46 5.53
CA ILE A 86 -18.51 3.17 6.18
C ILE A 86 -19.78 2.46 5.69
N LEU A 87 -19.61 1.24 5.17
CA LEU A 87 -20.72 0.36 4.80
C LEU A 87 -20.99 -0.62 5.95
N MET A 88 -22.02 -0.37 6.74
CA MET A 88 -22.46 -1.29 7.78
C MET A 88 -23.37 -2.36 7.18
N VAL A 89 -22.96 -3.63 7.30
CA VAL A 89 -23.71 -4.78 6.79
C VAL A 89 -24.39 -5.50 7.93
N CYS A 90 -25.71 -5.63 7.83
CA CYS A 90 -26.58 -6.33 8.76
C CYS A 90 -27.20 -7.58 8.10
N ASP A 91 -27.68 -8.52 8.90
CA ASP A 91 -28.33 -9.75 8.43
C ASP A 91 -29.86 -9.62 8.48
N GLY A 92 -30.50 -9.48 7.31
CA GLY A 92 -31.96 -9.39 7.19
C GLY A 92 -32.70 -10.73 7.44
N LYS A 93 -31.98 -11.85 7.52
CA LYS A 93 -32.58 -13.14 7.85
C LYS A 93 -32.77 -13.33 9.37
N THR A 94 -31.78 -12.91 10.15
CA THR A 94 -31.81 -13.06 11.62
C THR A 94 -32.41 -11.86 12.33
N GLY A 95 -32.60 -10.72 11.64
CA GLY A 95 -33.06 -9.47 12.24
C GLY A 95 -31.97 -8.70 12.98
N MET A 96 -32.36 -7.57 13.58
CA MET A 96 -31.47 -6.70 14.34
C MET A 96 -31.03 -7.38 15.63
N SER A 97 -29.77 -7.20 16.04
CA SER A 97 -29.19 -7.74 17.26
C SER A 97 -28.53 -6.66 18.12
N ASP A 98 -28.21 -7.00 19.38
CA ASP A 98 -27.48 -6.11 20.29
C ASP A 98 -26.10 -5.73 19.73
N ASP A 99 -25.42 -6.64 19.00
CA ASP A 99 -24.13 -6.34 18.33
C ASP A 99 -24.30 -5.29 17.23
N ASP A 100 -25.39 -5.34 16.46
CA ASP A 100 -25.68 -4.33 15.44
C ASP A 100 -25.91 -2.95 16.10
N SER A 101 -26.65 -2.92 17.22
CA SER A 101 -26.87 -1.69 18.00
C SER A 101 -25.57 -1.15 18.61
N TYR A 102 -24.69 -2.04 19.09
CA TYR A 102 -23.37 -1.66 19.62
C TYR A 102 -22.48 -1.05 18.53
N ILE A 103 -22.40 -1.67 17.36
CA ILE A 103 -21.65 -1.16 16.19
C ILE A 103 -22.20 0.21 15.78
N ALA A 104 -23.53 0.35 15.66
CA ALA A 104 -24.19 1.60 15.32
C ALA A 104 -23.82 2.72 16.29
N GLY A 105 -23.81 2.42 17.61
CA GLY A 105 -23.42 3.36 18.65
C GLY A 105 -21.95 3.83 18.55
N LEU A 106 -21.05 2.98 18.11
CA LEU A 106 -19.65 3.37 17.82
C LEU A 106 -19.56 4.26 16.58
N LEU A 107 -20.30 3.91 15.52
CA LEU A 107 -20.32 4.65 14.26
C LEU A 107 -20.93 6.04 14.41
N GLN A 108 -21.99 6.20 15.19
CA GLN A 108 -22.58 7.52 15.49
C GLN A 108 -21.57 8.49 16.12
N LYS A 109 -20.70 8.00 17.00
CA LYS A 109 -19.67 8.80 17.66
C LYS A 109 -18.54 9.24 16.73
N SER A 110 -18.38 8.56 15.59
CA SER A 110 -17.29 8.82 14.66
C SER A 110 -17.52 10.01 13.73
N HIS A 111 -18.78 10.42 13.56
CA HIS A 111 -19.21 11.43 12.59
C HIS A 111 -18.85 11.12 11.12
N LYS A 112 -18.46 9.89 10.81
CA LYS A 112 -18.21 9.44 9.44
C LYS A 112 -19.54 9.16 8.73
N PRO A 113 -19.65 9.37 7.41
CA PRO A 113 -20.80 8.93 6.63
C PRO A 113 -20.97 7.41 6.73
N VAL A 114 -22.17 6.95 7.04
CA VAL A 114 -22.51 5.53 7.17
C VAL A 114 -23.64 5.19 6.22
N VAL A 115 -23.49 4.10 5.48
CA VAL A 115 -24.55 3.47 4.67
C VAL A 115 -24.88 2.13 5.30
N VAL A 116 -26.16 1.84 5.52
CA VAL A 116 -26.62 0.59 6.12
C VAL A 116 -27.13 -0.34 5.03
N ALA A 117 -26.48 -1.50 4.85
CA ALA A 117 -26.92 -2.55 3.95
C ALA A 117 -27.47 -3.74 4.72
N VAL A 118 -28.73 -4.06 4.49
CA VAL A 118 -29.39 -5.25 5.05
C VAL A 118 -29.26 -6.38 4.04
N ASN A 119 -28.34 -7.28 4.30
CA ASN A 119 -27.99 -8.40 3.42
C ASN A 119 -28.93 -9.60 3.63
N GLN A 120 -28.90 -10.55 2.69
CA GLN A 120 -29.73 -11.77 2.67
C GLN A 120 -31.25 -11.48 2.46
N ILE A 121 -31.59 -10.34 1.90
CA ILE A 121 -32.95 -10.03 1.42
C ILE A 121 -33.06 -10.52 -0.01
N ASP A 122 -33.51 -11.75 -0.18
CA ASP A 122 -33.64 -12.43 -1.49
C ASP A 122 -35.09 -12.73 -1.91
N SER A 123 -36.07 -12.36 -1.06
CA SER A 123 -37.51 -12.52 -1.34
C SER A 123 -38.30 -11.31 -0.84
N GLN A 124 -39.49 -11.11 -1.43
CA GLN A 124 -40.40 -10.03 -1.01
C GLN A 124 -40.87 -10.19 0.44
N GLU A 125 -41.00 -11.40 0.94
CA GLU A 125 -41.38 -11.66 2.33
C GLU A 125 -40.36 -11.12 3.32
N ARG A 126 -39.05 -11.22 2.98
CA ARG A 126 -37.97 -10.72 3.83
C ARG A 126 -37.75 -9.21 3.71
N LEU A 127 -38.31 -8.57 2.71
CA LEU A 127 -38.21 -7.14 2.52
C LEU A 127 -38.80 -6.38 3.74
N MET A 128 -39.79 -6.94 4.40
CA MET A 128 -40.39 -6.33 5.58
C MET A 128 -39.43 -6.28 6.77
N ASN A 129 -38.43 -7.15 6.85
CA ASN A 129 -37.45 -7.17 7.93
C ASN A 129 -36.53 -5.93 7.92
N ILE A 130 -36.47 -5.21 6.81
CA ILE A 130 -35.64 -3.99 6.71
C ILE A 130 -36.06 -2.92 7.70
N TYR A 131 -37.36 -2.85 8.05
CA TYR A 131 -37.88 -1.80 8.91
C TYR A 131 -37.32 -1.81 10.34
N GLU A 132 -36.87 -2.96 10.83
CA GLU A 132 -36.25 -3.07 12.15
C GLU A 132 -34.93 -2.27 12.21
N PHE A 133 -34.20 -2.19 11.11
CA PHE A 133 -32.90 -1.56 11.05
C PHE A 133 -32.93 -0.03 11.03
N TYR A 134 -34.10 0.60 10.84
CA TYR A 134 -34.28 2.04 11.08
C TYR A 134 -33.99 2.43 12.54
N ASN A 135 -34.17 1.50 13.48
CA ASN A 135 -33.87 1.72 14.89
C ASN A 135 -32.37 1.92 15.17
N LEU A 136 -31.48 1.61 14.24
CA LEU A 136 -30.05 1.88 14.36
C LEU A 136 -29.73 3.39 14.35
N GLY A 137 -30.59 4.22 13.72
CA GLY A 137 -30.48 5.68 13.72
C GLY A 137 -29.21 6.23 13.03
N ILE A 138 -28.62 5.49 12.08
CA ILE A 138 -27.39 5.86 11.36
C ILE A 138 -27.58 5.98 9.84
N GLY A 139 -28.81 6.05 9.38
CA GLY A 139 -29.17 6.20 7.95
C GLY A 139 -30.29 5.24 7.56
N ASP A 140 -30.78 5.41 6.32
CA ASP A 140 -31.81 4.56 5.76
C ASP A 140 -31.24 3.20 5.36
N PRO A 141 -31.82 2.08 5.81
CA PRO A 141 -31.32 0.76 5.46
C PRO A 141 -31.67 0.39 4.01
N ILE A 142 -30.73 -0.16 3.29
CA ILE A 142 -30.87 -0.60 1.89
C ILE A 142 -30.89 -2.12 1.86
N ALA A 143 -31.95 -2.70 1.27
CA ALA A 143 -32.05 -4.14 1.10
C ALA A 143 -31.09 -4.64 0.02
N CYS A 144 -30.35 -5.71 0.31
CA CYS A 144 -29.47 -6.31 -0.67
C CYS A 144 -29.31 -7.83 -0.51
N SER A 145 -28.74 -8.48 -1.52
CA SER A 145 -28.31 -9.86 -1.46
C SER A 145 -26.94 -9.98 -2.14
N GLY A 146 -25.90 -10.14 -1.33
CA GLY A 146 -24.53 -10.32 -1.82
C GLY A 146 -24.37 -11.57 -2.68
N ILE A 147 -25.10 -12.65 -2.38
CA ILE A 147 -25.06 -13.91 -3.15
C ILE A 147 -25.70 -13.71 -4.53
N HIS A 148 -26.87 -13.07 -4.58
CA HIS A 148 -27.62 -12.91 -5.83
C HIS A 148 -27.28 -11.61 -6.57
N GLY A 149 -26.60 -10.66 -5.92
CA GLY A 149 -26.22 -9.37 -6.50
C GLY A 149 -27.37 -8.36 -6.58
N ILE A 150 -28.49 -8.64 -5.90
CA ILE A 150 -29.68 -7.77 -5.84
C ILE A 150 -29.37 -6.60 -4.90
N GLY A 151 -29.76 -5.37 -5.26
CA GLY A 151 -29.59 -4.17 -4.43
C GLY A 151 -28.14 -3.70 -4.22
N ILE A 152 -27.13 -4.40 -4.75
CA ILE A 152 -25.71 -3.99 -4.62
C ILE A 152 -25.44 -2.68 -5.36
N GLY A 153 -26.14 -2.43 -6.47
CA GLY A 153 -26.05 -1.15 -7.19
C GLY A 153 -26.52 0.01 -6.31
N ASP A 154 -27.67 -0.12 -5.68
CA ASP A 154 -28.26 0.91 -4.81
C ASP A 154 -27.34 1.19 -3.59
N VAL A 155 -26.73 0.14 -3.02
CA VAL A 155 -25.74 0.28 -1.95
C VAL A 155 -24.52 1.06 -2.41
N LEU A 156 -24.00 0.78 -3.62
CA LEU A 156 -22.85 1.49 -4.17
C LEU A 156 -23.18 2.93 -4.54
N ASP A 157 -24.36 3.18 -5.10
CA ASP A 157 -24.83 4.54 -5.40
C ASP A 157 -24.89 5.37 -4.10
N ALA A 158 -25.49 4.82 -3.04
CA ALA A 158 -25.57 5.48 -1.73
C ALA A 158 -24.17 5.73 -1.13
N CYS A 159 -23.25 4.77 -1.24
CA CYS A 159 -21.89 4.95 -0.77
C CYS A 159 -21.14 6.07 -1.53
N LEU A 160 -21.28 6.11 -2.87
CA LEU A 160 -20.63 7.14 -3.69
C LEU A 160 -21.28 8.53 -3.52
N GLU A 161 -22.57 8.60 -3.21
CA GLU A 161 -23.27 9.84 -2.88
C GLU A 161 -22.86 10.38 -1.51
N ALA A 162 -22.72 9.49 -0.51
CA ALA A 162 -22.26 9.82 0.84
C ALA A 162 -20.76 10.18 0.88
N MET A 163 -20.00 9.84 -0.18
CA MET A 163 -18.57 10.14 -0.24
C MET A 163 -18.35 11.65 -0.36
N PRO A 164 -17.43 12.24 0.43
CA PRO A 164 -17.14 13.66 0.38
C PRO A 164 -16.86 14.11 -1.06
N LYS A 165 -17.56 15.16 -1.53
CA LYS A 165 -17.42 15.69 -2.90
C LYS A 165 -16.03 16.30 -3.14
N GLU A 166 -15.45 16.84 -2.10
CA GLU A 166 -14.05 17.25 -2.02
C GLU A 166 -13.34 16.25 -1.12
N LEU A 167 -12.70 15.25 -1.70
CA LEU A 167 -11.66 14.51 -1.00
C LEU A 167 -10.47 15.47 -0.88
N ALA A 168 -10.66 16.51 -0.06
CA ALA A 168 -9.67 17.51 0.24
C ALA A 168 -8.55 16.86 1.04
N GLN A 169 -7.61 16.26 0.33
CA GLN A 169 -6.23 16.35 0.82
C GLN A 169 -5.76 17.73 0.40
N ALA A 170 -5.25 18.50 1.35
CA ALA A 170 -4.24 19.46 1.00
C ALA A 170 -3.19 18.63 0.23
N GLU A 171 -3.14 18.75 -1.11
CA GLU A 171 -2.04 18.22 -1.90
C GLU A 171 -0.84 19.06 -1.46
N TYR A 172 -0.13 18.57 -0.45
CA TYR A 172 1.12 19.16 -0.09
C TYR A 172 2.07 18.92 -1.25
N GLU A 173 2.56 19.99 -1.84
CA GLU A 173 3.65 19.89 -2.80
C GLU A 173 4.88 19.30 -2.11
N GLY A 174 5.58 18.42 -2.78
CA GLY A 174 6.82 17.84 -2.27
C GLY A 174 6.92 16.33 -2.46
N ILE A 175 8.04 15.76 -2.01
CA ILE A 175 8.29 14.33 -2.06
C ILE A 175 7.58 13.65 -0.88
N HIS A 176 6.69 12.71 -1.17
CA HIS A 176 5.95 11.96 -0.17
C HIS A 176 6.75 10.75 0.30
N ILE A 177 7.02 10.68 1.60
CA ILE A 177 7.86 9.66 2.24
C ILE A 177 6.99 8.81 3.16
N ALA A 178 6.91 7.50 2.93
CA ALA A 178 6.33 6.55 3.86
C ALA A 178 7.41 5.92 4.74
N VAL A 179 7.15 5.78 6.04
CA VAL A 179 8.02 5.09 6.99
C VAL A 179 7.36 3.78 7.40
N ILE A 180 7.86 2.67 6.89
CA ILE A 180 7.28 1.34 7.05
C ILE A 180 8.25 0.41 7.80
N GLY A 181 7.76 -0.66 8.38
CA GLY A 181 8.53 -1.63 9.16
C GLY A 181 7.71 -2.17 10.34
N GLU A 182 8.22 -3.15 11.03
CA GLU A 182 7.60 -3.77 12.20
C GLU A 182 7.29 -2.78 13.34
N PRO A 183 6.39 -3.13 14.26
CA PRO A 183 6.26 -2.40 15.53
C PRO A 183 7.58 -2.33 16.29
N ASN A 184 7.82 -1.22 16.99
CA ASN A 184 9.00 -1.00 17.84
C ASN A 184 10.38 -0.94 17.16
N VAL A 185 10.49 -0.97 15.82
CA VAL A 185 11.76 -0.74 15.09
C VAL A 185 12.25 0.71 15.16
N GLY A 186 11.44 1.63 15.73
CA GLY A 186 11.80 3.02 15.94
C GLY A 186 11.28 4.00 14.88
N LYS A 187 10.19 3.68 14.17
CA LYS A 187 9.57 4.56 13.16
C LYS A 187 9.29 5.97 13.71
N SER A 188 8.59 6.07 14.83
CA SER A 188 8.27 7.36 15.47
C SER A 188 9.52 8.13 15.89
N SER A 189 10.54 7.42 16.38
CA SER A 189 11.80 8.03 16.77
C SER A 189 12.55 8.59 15.57
N LEU A 190 12.56 7.85 14.45
CA LEU A 190 13.19 8.28 13.21
C LEU A 190 12.50 9.52 12.63
N VAL A 191 11.17 9.49 12.53
CA VAL A 191 10.40 10.66 12.06
C VAL A 191 10.69 11.89 12.92
N ASN A 192 10.70 11.73 14.25
CA ASN A 192 11.01 12.83 15.16
C ASN A 192 12.47 13.32 15.01
N ALA A 193 13.43 12.42 14.76
CA ALA A 193 14.81 12.78 14.53
C ALA A 193 14.98 13.58 13.23
N VAL A 194 14.42 13.09 12.11
CA VAL A 194 14.42 13.80 10.82
C VAL A 194 13.79 15.20 10.94
N LEU A 195 12.65 15.32 11.61
CA LEU A 195 11.97 16.62 11.79
C LEU A 195 12.71 17.57 12.72
N ARG A 196 13.56 17.09 13.63
CA ARG A 196 14.34 17.92 14.57
C ARG A 196 15.68 18.41 13.99
N GLU A 197 16.42 17.54 13.29
CA GLU A 197 17.73 17.87 12.72
C GLU A 197 17.65 18.96 11.67
N GLU A 198 16.58 18.93 10.88
CA GLU A 198 16.43 19.76 9.71
C GLU A 198 15.80 21.13 10.00
N ARG A 199 15.85 21.72 11.19
CA ARG A 199 15.24 23.04 11.51
C ARG A 199 13.99 23.36 10.67
N SER A 200 13.16 22.34 10.46
CA SER A 200 12.08 22.35 9.48
C SER A 200 10.98 23.28 9.97
N ILE A 201 10.66 24.25 9.16
CA ILE A 201 9.45 25.04 9.34
C ILE A 201 8.29 24.09 9.06
N VAL A 202 7.77 23.45 10.12
CA VAL A 202 6.46 22.78 10.03
C VAL A 202 5.48 23.91 9.74
N SER A 203 4.98 24.01 8.53
CA SER A 203 3.99 25.01 8.17
C SER A 203 2.71 24.69 8.93
N ASN A 204 2.47 25.44 10.02
CA ASN A 204 1.16 25.51 10.66
C ASN A 204 0.21 26.23 9.68
N ILE A 205 -0.32 25.54 8.70
CA ILE A 205 -1.46 26.05 7.96
C ILE A 205 -2.65 25.94 8.92
N MET A 206 -2.97 27.08 9.53
CA MET A 206 -4.18 27.26 10.33
C MET A 206 -5.39 26.91 9.45
N GLY A 207 -6.14 25.86 9.81
CA GLY A 207 -7.42 25.55 9.18
C GLY A 207 -7.83 24.09 9.13
N THR A 208 -6.94 23.12 9.40
CA THR A 208 -7.30 21.71 9.46
C THR A 208 -7.09 21.13 10.86
N THR A 209 -7.95 21.52 11.76
CA THR A 209 -8.09 20.94 13.09
C THR A 209 -8.64 19.52 12.97
N ARG A 210 -7.85 18.57 13.46
CA ARG A 210 -8.14 17.22 13.99
C ARG A 210 -7.66 15.98 13.26
N ASP A 211 -7.36 15.99 11.94
CA ASP A 211 -6.90 14.77 11.25
C ASP A 211 -5.72 15.02 10.28
N ALA A 212 -4.65 15.68 10.74
CA ALA A 212 -3.42 15.74 9.95
C ALA A 212 -2.76 14.36 9.95
N ILE A 213 -3.18 13.51 9.00
CA ILE A 213 -2.63 12.17 8.77
C ILE A 213 -1.20 12.29 8.26
N ASP A 214 -0.87 13.38 7.56
CA ASP A 214 0.41 13.64 6.93
C ASP A 214 1.10 14.85 7.57
N THR A 215 2.45 14.84 7.59
CA THR A 215 3.23 15.95 8.14
C THR A 215 4.11 16.56 7.06
N PRO A 216 3.78 17.77 6.55
CA PRO A 216 4.65 18.51 5.64
C PRO A 216 5.82 19.12 6.39
N PHE A 217 6.99 19.16 5.74
CA PHE A 217 8.21 19.80 6.23
C PHE A 217 9.08 20.25 5.06
N THR A 218 10.06 21.11 5.32
CA THR A 218 10.95 21.65 4.30
C THR A 218 12.40 21.48 4.72
N VAL A 219 13.24 21.01 3.81
CA VAL A 219 14.69 20.87 4.01
C VAL A 219 15.39 21.63 2.88
N ASN A 220 16.26 22.56 3.21
CA ASN A 220 17.00 23.39 2.23
C ASN A 220 16.11 24.03 1.16
N GLY A 221 14.88 24.42 1.53
CA GLY A 221 13.91 25.02 0.62
C GLY A 221 13.12 24.03 -0.25
N ARG A 222 13.40 22.73 -0.17
CA ARG A 222 12.65 21.68 -0.87
C ARG A 222 11.56 21.12 0.04
N PRO A 223 10.30 21.00 -0.43
CA PRO A 223 9.20 20.49 0.36
C PRO A 223 9.17 18.95 0.37
N TYR A 224 8.78 18.39 1.51
CA TYR A 224 8.58 16.95 1.75
C TYR A 224 7.32 16.72 2.58
N VAL A 225 6.79 15.53 2.51
CA VAL A 225 5.62 15.11 3.28
C VAL A 225 5.86 13.72 3.87
N ILE A 226 5.81 13.57 5.19
CA ILE A 226 5.77 12.24 5.80
C ILE A 226 4.31 11.78 5.83
N VAL A 227 4.04 10.67 5.14
CA VAL A 227 2.71 10.07 5.01
C VAL A 227 2.37 9.26 6.26
N ASP A 228 1.12 9.33 6.71
CA ASP A 228 0.56 8.57 7.86
C ASP A 228 1.27 8.77 9.20
N THR A 229 1.57 10.01 9.54
CA THR A 229 2.16 10.33 10.85
C THR A 229 1.20 10.13 12.02
N ALA A 230 -0.10 10.10 11.80
CA ALA A 230 -1.09 9.82 12.85
C ALA A 230 -0.91 8.41 13.45
N GLY A 231 -0.64 7.40 12.62
CA GLY A 231 -0.27 6.06 13.06
C GLY A 231 1.04 5.99 13.82
N ILE A 232 1.96 6.90 13.52
CA ILE A 232 3.25 7.02 14.17
C ILE A 232 3.14 7.74 15.52
N ARG A 233 2.24 8.73 15.67
CA ARG A 233 2.10 9.60 16.86
C ARG A 233 1.12 9.09 17.91
N LYS A 234 0.01 8.45 17.52
CA LYS A 234 -1.00 7.90 18.45
C LYS A 234 -0.49 6.60 19.09
N ARG A 235 0.44 6.66 20.04
CA ARG A 235 0.75 5.55 20.95
C ARG A 235 -0.36 5.42 21.99
N GLY A 236 -1.49 4.86 21.61
CA GLY A 236 -2.56 4.46 22.55
C GLY A 236 -2.51 2.94 22.77
N ARG A 237 -2.62 2.50 24.01
CA ARG A 237 -2.46 1.10 24.48
C ARG A 237 -3.31 0.02 23.79
N VAL A 238 -4.23 0.39 22.91
CA VAL A 238 -5.15 -0.55 22.24
C VAL A 238 -4.60 -1.06 20.89
N TYR A 239 -3.68 -0.33 20.25
CA TYR A 239 -3.22 -0.61 18.87
C TYR A 239 -1.98 -1.49 18.75
N GLU A 240 -1.28 -1.79 19.86
CA GLU A 240 -0.07 -2.61 19.83
C GLU A 240 -0.34 -4.10 19.61
N SER A 241 -1.58 -4.57 19.74
CA SER A 241 -1.93 -6.00 19.69
C SER A 241 -2.44 -6.49 18.32
N VAL A 242 -2.58 -5.61 17.31
CA VAL A 242 -3.13 -6.00 16.01
C VAL A 242 -2.06 -5.88 14.93
N GLU A 243 -1.28 -6.93 14.76
CA GLU A 243 -0.23 -7.03 13.71
C GLU A 243 -0.77 -6.72 12.32
N LYS A 244 -1.95 -7.25 11.99
CA LYS A 244 -2.64 -7.02 10.72
C LYS A 244 -2.96 -5.55 10.46
N TYR A 245 -3.29 -4.77 11.49
CA TYR A 245 -3.55 -3.35 11.36
C TYR A 245 -2.30 -2.53 10.98
N SER A 246 -1.14 -2.91 11.55
CA SER A 246 0.14 -2.30 11.17
C SER A 246 0.48 -2.52 9.70
N VAL A 247 0.15 -3.70 9.17
CA VAL A 247 0.34 -4.05 7.75
C VAL A 247 -0.58 -3.22 6.86
N LEU A 248 -1.85 -3.06 7.22
CA LEU A 248 -2.83 -2.29 6.45
C LEU A 248 -2.44 -0.82 6.31
N ARG A 249 -1.98 -0.21 7.41
CA ARG A 249 -1.46 1.16 7.39
C ARG A 249 -0.20 1.28 6.54
N ALA A 250 0.70 0.31 6.65
CA ALA A 250 1.90 0.28 5.81
C ALA A 250 1.52 0.24 4.32
N MET A 251 0.51 -0.56 3.93
CA MET A 251 0.03 -0.62 2.55
C MET A 251 -0.57 0.72 2.08
N SER A 252 -1.43 1.35 2.90
CA SER A 252 -2.01 2.66 2.58
C SER A 252 -0.94 3.74 2.45
N ALA A 253 0.05 3.75 3.33
CA ALA A 253 1.18 4.68 3.27
C ALA A 253 2.06 4.43 2.03
N ILE A 254 2.35 3.17 1.70
CA ILE A 254 3.12 2.77 0.52
C ILE A 254 2.44 3.27 -0.76
N GLU A 255 1.15 3.10 -0.91
CA GLU A 255 0.46 3.54 -2.12
C GLU A 255 0.52 5.05 -2.34
N ARG A 256 0.52 5.82 -1.26
CA ARG A 256 0.51 7.30 -1.28
C ARG A 256 1.90 7.92 -1.35
N CYS A 257 2.97 7.17 -1.07
CA CYS A 257 4.32 7.71 -1.07
C CYS A 257 4.96 7.71 -2.46
N ASP A 258 5.98 8.54 -2.60
CA ASP A 258 6.93 8.54 -3.72
C ASP A 258 8.15 7.68 -3.41
N VAL A 259 8.57 7.65 -2.12
CA VAL A 259 9.70 6.85 -1.63
C VAL A 259 9.32 6.21 -0.30
N ALA A 260 9.58 4.91 -0.14
CA ALA A 260 9.37 4.17 1.09
C ALA A 260 10.69 3.97 1.85
N LEU A 261 10.73 4.41 3.11
CA LEU A 261 11.79 4.07 4.06
C LEU A 261 11.39 2.79 4.79
N PHE A 262 12.02 1.69 4.45
CA PHE A 262 11.80 0.39 5.10
C PHE A 262 12.76 0.22 6.25
N LEU A 263 12.24 0.28 7.49
CA LEU A 263 13.03 0.22 8.72
C LEU A 263 13.20 -1.22 9.21
N ILE A 264 14.44 -1.55 9.53
CA ILE A 264 14.85 -2.80 10.17
C ILE A 264 15.52 -2.47 11.52
N ASP A 265 15.25 -3.27 12.53
CA ASP A 265 15.92 -3.17 13.84
C ASP A 265 17.32 -3.81 13.77
N GLY A 266 18.36 -2.99 13.89
CA GLY A 266 19.74 -3.46 13.83
C GLY A 266 20.13 -4.39 15.00
N GLU A 267 19.54 -4.20 16.19
CA GLU A 267 19.79 -5.03 17.37
C GLU A 267 19.05 -6.37 17.29
N ALA A 268 17.75 -6.34 16.98
CA ALA A 268 16.91 -7.54 16.87
C ALA A 268 17.17 -8.35 15.59
N GLY A 269 17.74 -7.72 14.57
CA GLY A 269 17.98 -8.33 13.25
C GLY A 269 16.73 -8.46 12.40
N ILE A 270 16.83 -9.20 11.29
CA ILE A 270 15.76 -9.40 10.31
C ILE A 270 14.76 -10.45 10.83
N ARG A 271 13.49 -10.15 10.76
CA ARG A 271 12.39 -11.03 11.15
C ARG A 271 11.51 -11.41 9.94
N GLU A 272 10.65 -12.40 10.10
CA GLU A 272 9.78 -12.88 9.02
C GLU A 272 8.76 -11.81 8.59
N GLN A 273 8.22 -11.02 9.53
CA GLN A 273 7.31 -9.93 9.23
C GLN A 273 7.95 -8.80 8.41
N ASP A 274 9.25 -8.56 8.57
CA ASP A 274 9.98 -7.60 7.75
C ASP A 274 9.89 -7.96 6.27
N LYS A 275 9.92 -9.26 5.94
CA LYS A 275 9.81 -9.76 4.56
C LYS A 275 8.44 -9.46 3.95
N HIS A 276 7.37 -9.59 4.74
CA HIS A 276 6.02 -9.27 4.28
C HIS A 276 5.86 -7.78 3.98
N VAL A 277 6.29 -6.92 4.92
CA VAL A 277 6.19 -5.45 4.75
C VAL A 277 7.02 -4.98 3.55
N ALA A 278 8.24 -5.50 3.41
CA ALA A 278 9.12 -5.20 2.28
C ALA A 278 8.51 -5.70 0.94
N GLY A 279 7.85 -6.87 0.95
CA GLY A 279 7.15 -7.45 -0.19
C GLY A 279 6.07 -6.52 -0.72
N TYR A 280 5.26 -5.91 0.14
CA TYR A 280 4.21 -4.96 -0.28
C TYR A 280 4.76 -3.73 -1.00
N ALA A 281 5.89 -3.17 -0.54
CA ALA A 281 6.52 -2.03 -1.21
C ALA A 281 7.04 -2.40 -2.61
N CYS A 282 7.61 -3.61 -2.75
CA CYS A 282 8.06 -4.15 -4.02
C CYS A 282 6.90 -4.39 -5.00
N GLU A 283 5.80 -5.02 -4.55
CA GLU A 283 4.61 -5.29 -5.37
C GLU A 283 3.92 -3.99 -5.82
N ALA A 284 3.87 -2.99 -4.95
CA ALA A 284 3.36 -1.66 -5.30
C ALA A 284 4.26 -0.93 -6.32
N GLY A 285 5.44 -1.46 -6.61
CA GLY A 285 6.40 -0.85 -7.52
C GLY A 285 6.94 0.49 -7.03
N LYS A 286 7.08 0.64 -5.70
CA LYS A 286 7.57 1.86 -5.09
C LYS A 286 9.09 1.83 -4.91
N PRO A 287 9.75 2.98 -5.03
CA PRO A 287 11.13 3.16 -4.63
C PRO A 287 11.32 2.86 -3.15
N VAL A 288 12.38 2.13 -2.79
CA VAL A 288 12.64 1.69 -1.43
C VAL A 288 14.06 2.03 -1.00
N ILE A 289 14.20 2.54 0.21
CA ILE A 289 15.46 2.70 0.94
C ILE A 289 15.37 1.82 2.18
N ILE A 290 16.32 0.91 2.36
CA ILE A 290 16.41 0.07 3.57
C ILE A 290 17.16 0.85 4.64
N VAL A 291 16.53 1.09 5.79
CA VAL A 291 17.07 1.85 6.91
C VAL A 291 17.29 0.90 8.09
N VAL A 292 18.53 0.59 8.39
CA VAL A 292 18.88 -0.18 9.59
C VAL A 292 19.01 0.79 10.76
N ASN A 293 17.98 0.80 11.61
CA ASN A 293 17.91 1.67 12.78
C ASN A 293 18.46 0.99 14.05
N LYS A 294 18.60 1.74 15.13
CA LYS A 294 19.20 1.32 16.39
C LYS A 294 20.66 0.83 16.23
N TRP A 295 21.36 1.40 15.26
CA TRP A 295 22.74 1.01 14.98
C TRP A 295 23.70 1.31 16.14
N ASP A 296 23.30 2.17 17.08
CA ASP A 296 24.02 2.44 18.35
C ASP A 296 24.05 1.24 19.31
N ALA A 297 23.03 0.39 19.29
CA ALA A 297 22.90 -0.78 20.16
C ALA A 297 23.65 -2.02 19.63
N VAL A 298 24.09 -2.01 18.37
CA VAL A 298 24.80 -3.14 17.76
C VAL A 298 26.24 -3.15 18.17
N GLU A 299 26.76 -4.31 18.68
CA GLU A 299 28.18 -4.52 18.88
C GLU A 299 28.91 -4.56 17.54
N LYS A 300 29.95 -3.72 17.37
CA LYS A 300 30.58 -3.44 16.09
C LYS A 300 32.03 -3.88 16.06
N ASP A 301 32.37 -4.60 15.01
CA ASP A 301 33.72 -4.76 14.49
C ASP A 301 33.81 -4.18 13.07
N ASP A 302 35.00 -4.14 12.48
CA ASP A 302 35.24 -3.60 11.15
C ASP A 302 34.42 -4.29 10.04
N LYS A 303 33.91 -5.50 10.28
CA LYS A 303 33.16 -6.32 9.32
C LYS A 303 31.67 -6.39 9.60
N THR A 304 31.20 -5.87 10.74
CA THR A 304 29.80 -5.99 11.16
C THR A 304 28.83 -5.41 10.13
N MET A 305 29.12 -4.24 9.59
CA MET A 305 28.28 -3.59 8.58
C MET A 305 28.19 -4.43 7.30
N ASN A 306 29.32 -4.97 6.82
CA ASN A 306 29.36 -5.80 5.62
C ASN A 306 28.56 -7.09 5.80
N ARG A 307 28.77 -7.80 6.95
CA ARG A 307 27.98 -9.01 7.27
C ARG A 307 26.49 -8.74 7.36
N PHE A 308 26.10 -7.61 7.92
CA PHE A 308 24.68 -7.24 8.01
C PHE A 308 24.12 -6.90 6.63
N THR A 309 24.87 -6.19 5.78
CA THR A 309 24.53 -5.93 4.37
C THR A 309 24.36 -7.23 3.59
N GLU A 310 25.28 -8.17 3.69
CA GLU A 310 25.19 -9.48 3.03
C GLU A 310 23.92 -10.24 3.47
N LYS A 311 23.63 -10.23 4.78
CA LYS A 311 22.41 -10.85 5.31
C LYS A 311 21.14 -10.19 4.76
N ILE A 312 21.08 -8.86 4.71
CA ILE A 312 19.95 -8.13 4.10
C ILE A 312 19.79 -8.53 2.62
N ARG A 313 20.90 -8.56 1.86
CA ARG A 313 20.85 -8.91 0.43
C ARG A 313 20.42 -10.36 0.18
N ALA A 314 20.76 -11.28 1.10
CA ALA A 314 20.33 -12.66 1.02
C ALA A 314 18.83 -12.82 1.32
N GLU A 315 18.32 -12.14 2.37
CA GLU A 315 16.94 -12.26 2.81
C GLU A 315 15.96 -11.46 1.91
N PHE A 316 16.39 -10.30 1.39
CA PHE A 316 15.57 -9.41 0.55
C PHE A 316 16.10 -9.36 -0.89
N GLY A 317 16.33 -10.52 -1.52
CA GLY A 317 16.84 -10.61 -2.89
C GLY A 317 15.98 -9.87 -3.93
N TYR A 318 14.68 -9.72 -3.68
CA TYR A 318 13.75 -8.94 -4.51
C TYR A 318 13.90 -7.41 -4.35
N LEU A 319 14.56 -6.93 -3.28
CA LEU A 319 14.94 -5.53 -3.06
C LEU A 319 16.44 -5.29 -3.31
N SER A 320 17.07 -6.06 -4.19
CA SER A 320 18.49 -5.93 -4.51
C SER A 320 18.86 -4.53 -5.02
N TYR A 321 17.90 -3.80 -5.54
CA TYR A 321 18.05 -2.43 -6.04
C TYR A 321 18.03 -1.37 -4.93
N ALA A 322 17.52 -1.68 -3.74
CA ALA A 322 17.33 -0.71 -2.67
C ALA A 322 18.68 -0.37 -2.00
N PRO A 323 19.05 0.91 -1.82
CA PRO A 323 20.19 1.29 -1.01
C PRO A 323 19.96 0.95 0.46
N ILE A 324 21.05 0.72 1.20
CA ILE A 324 21.03 0.39 2.62
C ILE A 324 21.75 1.48 3.39
N ILE A 325 21.06 2.10 4.34
CA ILE A 325 21.65 3.10 5.25
C ILE A 325 21.54 2.63 6.70
N TYR A 326 22.54 3.00 7.50
CA TYR A 326 22.67 2.60 8.90
C TYR A 326 22.58 3.84 9.78
N VAL A 327 21.56 3.92 10.63
CA VAL A 327 21.26 5.10 11.43
C VAL A 327 20.98 4.77 12.90
N SER A 328 21.06 5.76 13.76
CA SER A 328 20.48 5.70 15.08
C SER A 328 19.55 6.89 15.31
N ALA A 329 18.25 6.63 15.28
CA ALA A 329 17.24 7.65 15.59
C ALA A 329 17.34 8.16 17.04
N LYS A 330 17.95 7.38 17.94
CA LYS A 330 18.15 7.74 19.36
C LYS A 330 19.26 8.75 19.54
N THR A 331 20.39 8.55 18.88
CA THR A 331 21.60 9.40 19.02
C THR A 331 21.72 10.47 17.94
N GLY A 332 20.88 10.43 16.90
CA GLY A 332 20.98 11.30 15.70
C GLY A 332 22.03 10.81 14.69
N GLN A 333 22.76 9.74 14.98
CA GLN A 333 23.86 9.30 14.10
C GLN A 333 23.36 8.97 12.69
N ARG A 334 23.92 9.67 11.69
CA ARG A 334 23.64 9.51 10.25
C ARG A 334 22.18 9.73 9.84
N VAL A 335 21.37 10.38 10.66
CA VAL A 335 19.98 10.73 10.29
C VAL A 335 19.97 11.77 9.17
N ASP A 336 20.95 12.65 9.13
CA ASP A 336 21.22 13.65 8.09
C ASP A 336 21.43 13.05 6.69
N THR A 337 21.77 11.76 6.57
CA THR A 337 21.94 11.09 5.28
C THR A 337 20.62 10.65 4.65
N ILE A 338 19.51 10.66 5.40
CA ILE A 338 18.22 10.12 4.92
C ILE A 338 17.64 10.96 3.81
N ILE A 339 17.54 12.29 3.99
CA ILE A 339 16.92 13.18 3.02
C ILE A 339 17.71 13.25 1.71
N PRO A 340 19.05 13.41 1.71
CA PRO A 340 19.84 13.29 0.49
C PRO A 340 19.64 11.96 -0.26
N GLU A 341 19.51 10.87 0.46
CA GLU A 341 19.26 9.56 -0.16
C GLU A 341 17.84 9.46 -0.74
N VAL A 342 16.82 10.02 -0.07
CA VAL A 342 15.46 10.15 -0.61
C VAL A 342 15.47 10.95 -1.91
N ASP A 343 16.18 12.07 -1.97
CA ASP A 343 16.31 12.89 -3.16
C ASP A 343 16.94 12.10 -4.31
N ARG A 344 18.05 11.41 -4.05
CA ARG A 344 18.76 10.59 -5.05
C ARG A 344 17.84 9.51 -5.62
N VAL A 345 17.14 8.78 -4.77
CA VAL A 345 16.24 7.71 -5.18
C VAL A 345 15.02 8.25 -5.94
N PHE A 346 14.46 9.38 -5.51
CA PHE A 346 13.36 10.03 -6.20
C PHE A 346 13.78 10.52 -7.60
N GLU A 347 14.94 11.15 -7.72
CA GLU A 347 15.50 11.60 -9.00
C GLU A 347 15.75 10.42 -9.95
N ASN A 348 16.29 9.31 -9.45
CA ASN A 348 16.47 8.08 -10.22
C ASN A 348 15.13 7.53 -10.74
N THR A 349 14.08 7.61 -9.92
CA THR A 349 12.73 7.17 -10.29
C THR A 349 12.12 8.02 -11.41
N CYS A 350 12.39 9.32 -11.38
CA CYS A 350 11.90 10.28 -12.38
C CYS A 350 12.77 10.35 -13.64
N ARG A 351 13.89 9.64 -13.66
CA ARG A 351 14.88 9.73 -14.75
C ARG A 351 14.31 9.27 -16.08
N ARG A 352 14.47 10.13 -17.10
CA ARG A 352 14.12 9.80 -18.49
C ARG A 352 15.39 9.46 -19.26
N ILE A 353 15.42 8.26 -19.80
CA ILE A 353 16.56 7.75 -20.59
C ILE A 353 16.29 8.06 -22.06
N PRO A 354 17.22 8.72 -22.78
CA PRO A 354 17.11 8.93 -24.22
C PRO A 354 17.02 7.61 -24.98
N THR A 355 16.06 7.52 -25.91
CA THR A 355 15.75 6.27 -26.61
C THR A 355 16.92 5.71 -27.42
N ASN A 356 17.75 6.59 -28.00
CA ASN A 356 18.94 6.16 -28.75
C ASN A 356 19.95 5.47 -27.82
N ILE A 357 20.27 6.03 -26.66
CA ILE A 357 21.20 5.47 -25.68
C ILE A 357 20.64 4.15 -25.11
N LEU A 358 19.32 4.12 -24.81
CA LEU A 358 18.67 2.90 -24.36
C LEU A 358 18.82 1.76 -25.38
N ASN A 359 18.63 2.04 -26.67
CA ASN A 359 18.73 1.01 -27.72
C ASN A 359 20.17 0.58 -27.95
N GLU A 360 21.15 1.46 -27.84
CA GLU A 360 22.59 1.13 -27.89
C GLU A 360 22.96 0.14 -26.78
N VAL A 361 22.60 0.44 -25.52
CA VAL A 361 22.84 -0.46 -24.38
C VAL A 361 22.16 -1.82 -24.56
N ILE A 362 20.92 -1.86 -25.05
CA ILE A 362 20.20 -3.12 -25.31
C ILE A 362 20.86 -3.90 -26.46
N ALA A 363 21.28 -3.24 -27.52
CA ALA A 363 21.95 -3.91 -28.64
C ALA A 363 23.27 -4.54 -28.18
N ASP A 364 24.11 -3.81 -27.47
CA ASP A 364 25.39 -4.28 -26.94
C ASP A 364 25.21 -5.46 -25.97
N SER A 365 24.15 -5.38 -25.11
CA SER A 365 23.83 -6.47 -24.19
C SER A 365 23.47 -7.77 -24.91
N GLN A 366 22.73 -7.70 -26.03
CA GLN A 366 22.39 -8.87 -26.84
C GLN A 366 23.59 -9.48 -27.59
N ILE A 367 24.57 -8.64 -27.95
CA ILE A 367 25.81 -9.11 -28.59
C ILE A 367 26.68 -9.82 -27.54
N THR A 368 26.86 -9.21 -26.37
CA THR A 368 27.69 -9.73 -25.29
C THR A 368 27.14 -11.01 -24.67
N THR A 369 25.82 -11.01 -24.40
CA THR A 369 25.12 -12.13 -23.76
C THR A 369 23.84 -12.44 -24.53
N PRO A 370 23.92 -13.26 -25.58
CA PRO A 370 22.76 -13.66 -26.35
C PRO A 370 21.76 -14.46 -25.51
N ALA A 371 20.47 -14.23 -25.72
CA ALA A 371 19.42 -14.98 -25.02
C ALA A 371 19.53 -16.50 -25.29
N PRO A 372 19.25 -17.37 -24.32
CA PRO A 372 19.25 -18.81 -24.51
C PRO A 372 18.22 -19.22 -25.58
N ALA A 373 18.55 -20.24 -26.37
CA ALA A 373 17.61 -20.81 -27.34
C ALA A 373 16.59 -21.69 -26.64
N ARG A 374 15.30 -21.51 -26.95
CA ARG A 374 14.19 -22.36 -26.50
C ARG A 374 13.45 -22.89 -27.74
N ASN A 375 13.33 -24.21 -27.87
CA ASN A 375 12.72 -24.86 -29.04
C ASN A 375 13.30 -24.34 -30.39
N GLY A 376 14.63 -24.20 -30.48
CA GLY A 376 15.32 -23.75 -31.68
C GLY A 376 15.17 -22.23 -31.99
N LYS A 377 14.42 -21.48 -31.17
CA LYS A 377 14.23 -20.03 -31.33
C LYS A 377 14.92 -19.29 -30.22
N ARG A 378 15.58 -18.16 -30.55
CA ARG A 378 16.15 -17.24 -29.56
C ARG A 378 15.27 -16.01 -29.40
N PHE A 379 15.16 -15.52 -28.18
CA PHE A 379 14.56 -14.21 -27.90
C PHE A 379 15.42 -13.12 -28.52
N ARG A 380 14.80 -12.18 -29.21
CA ARG A 380 15.49 -11.06 -29.85
C ARG A 380 14.69 -9.77 -29.64
N ILE A 381 15.37 -8.75 -29.13
CA ILE A 381 14.84 -7.40 -28.97
C ILE A 381 15.23 -6.61 -30.21
N TYR A 382 14.28 -5.97 -30.85
CA TYR A 382 14.48 -5.10 -32.00
C TYR A 382 14.56 -3.63 -31.63
N TYR A 383 13.82 -3.25 -30.61
CA TYR A 383 13.71 -1.87 -30.16
C TYR A 383 13.24 -1.80 -28.72
N ALA A 384 13.74 -0.81 -27.97
CA ALA A 384 13.37 -0.54 -26.61
C ALA A 384 12.96 0.93 -26.44
N THR A 385 11.93 1.18 -25.65
CA THR A 385 11.48 2.54 -25.29
C THR A 385 11.06 2.61 -23.85
N GLN A 386 11.36 3.73 -23.19
CA GLN A 386 10.83 4.03 -21.86
C GLN A 386 9.48 4.71 -22.02
N VAL A 387 8.41 4.04 -21.60
CA VAL A 387 7.02 4.54 -21.73
C VAL A 387 6.52 5.29 -20.50
N ALA A 388 7.11 5.02 -19.33
CA ALA A 388 6.74 5.68 -18.08
C ALA A 388 7.95 5.89 -17.18
N VAL A 389 7.83 6.82 -16.26
CA VAL A 389 8.63 7.02 -15.04
C VAL A 389 7.74 6.73 -13.84
N GLN A 390 8.31 6.50 -12.65
CA GLN A 390 7.58 6.29 -11.39
C GLN A 390 6.62 5.06 -11.41
N PRO A 391 7.10 3.83 -11.60
CA PRO A 391 8.49 3.44 -11.79
C PRO A 391 8.92 3.48 -13.26
N PRO A 392 10.24 3.53 -13.54
CA PRO A 392 10.76 3.41 -14.89
C PRO A 392 10.25 2.15 -15.57
N THR A 393 9.52 2.32 -16.67
CA THR A 393 8.86 1.23 -17.40
C THR A 393 9.38 1.19 -18.83
N PHE A 394 9.94 0.06 -19.21
CA PHE A 394 10.54 -0.16 -20.53
C PHE A 394 9.71 -1.17 -21.32
N VAL A 395 9.37 -0.81 -22.55
CA VAL A 395 8.73 -1.71 -23.51
C VAL A 395 9.79 -2.19 -24.48
N LEU A 396 9.97 -3.51 -24.55
CA LEU A 396 10.88 -4.19 -25.47
C LEU A 396 10.08 -4.78 -26.63
N SER A 397 10.25 -4.21 -27.84
CA SER A 397 9.70 -4.76 -29.07
C SER A 397 10.54 -5.97 -29.49
N CYS A 398 9.96 -7.16 -29.51
CA CYS A 398 10.68 -8.43 -29.70
C CYS A 398 10.01 -9.34 -30.76
N ASN A 399 10.69 -10.42 -31.09
CA ASN A 399 10.16 -11.45 -31.98
C ASN A 399 8.98 -12.23 -31.39
N ASP A 400 9.10 -12.69 -30.14
CA ASP A 400 8.05 -13.41 -29.41
C ASP A 400 8.23 -13.20 -27.90
N PRO A 401 7.28 -12.53 -27.22
CA PRO A 401 7.33 -12.31 -25.77
C PRO A 401 7.44 -13.59 -24.93
N LYS A 402 6.87 -14.70 -25.40
CA LYS A 402 6.90 -16.00 -24.71
C LYS A 402 8.31 -16.61 -24.61
N LEU A 403 9.25 -16.13 -25.40
CA LEU A 403 10.64 -16.57 -25.35
C LEU A 403 11.46 -15.84 -24.28
N MET A 404 10.94 -14.74 -23.72
CA MET A 404 11.62 -14.02 -22.64
C MET A 404 11.53 -14.81 -21.35
N HIS A 405 12.63 -15.51 -21.01
CA HIS A 405 12.72 -16.22 -19.74
C HIS A 405 13.05 -15.25 -18.61
N PHE A 406 12.58 -15.53 -17.39
CA PHE A 406 12.80 -14.67 -16.22
C PHE A 406 14.29 -14.36 -15.96
N THR A 407 15.18 -15.32 -16.21
CA THR A 407 16.64 -15.14 -16.06
C THR A 407 17.16 -14.08 -17.03
N TYR A 408 16.65 -14.09 -18.27
CA TYR A 408 17.06 -13.09 -19.27
C TYR A 408 16.45 -11.72 -18.99
N GLN A 409 15.23 -11.69 -18.47
CA GLN A 409 14.62 -10.45 -17.99
C GLN A 409 15.45 -9.82 -16.87
N ARG A 410 15.90 -10.62 -15.89
CA ARG A 410 16.82 -10.15 -14.84
C ARG A 410 18.16 -9.67 -15.37
N PHE A 411 18.69 -10.35 -16.39
CA PHE A 411 19.91 -9.91 -17.06
C PHE A 411 19.73 -8.52 -17.68
N ILE A 412 18.65 -8.30 -18.44
CA ILE A 412 18.34 -6.99 -19.03
C ILE A 412 18.13 -5.93 -17.92
N GLU A 413 17.43 -6.26 -16.84
CA GLU A 413 17.26 -5.36 -15.70
C GLU A 413 18.61 -4.94 -15.11
N ASN A 414 19.50 -5.90 -14.86
CA ASN A 414 20.85 -5.63 -14.34
C ASN A 414 21.68 -4.80 -15.31
N THR A 415 21.56 -5.05 -16.62
CA THR A 415 22.21 -4.24 -17.65
C THR A 415 21.75 -2.79 -17.61
N LEU A 416 20.44 -2.56 -17.52
CA LEU A 416 19.88 -1.22 -17.41
C LEU A 416 20.34 -0.52 -16.14
N ARG A 417 20.39 -1.23 -15.00
CA ARG A 417 20.90 -0.69 -13.73
C ARG A 417 22.39 -0.34 -13.79
N GLY A 418 23.18 -1.16 -14.48
CA GLY A 418 24.62 -0.90 -14.65
C GLY A 418 24.94 0.25 -15.61
N ALA A 419 24.08 0.47 -16.61
CA ALA A 419 24.25 1.55 -17.59
C ALA A 419 23.68 2.90 -17.12
N PHE A 420 22.62 2.84 -16.31
CA PHE A 420 21.89 4.02 -15.84
C PHE A 420 21.77 3.96 -14.31
N ASP A 421 21.97 5.08 -13.64
CA ASP A 421 21.79 5.15 -12.19
C ASP A 421 20.29 5.03 -11.87
N LEU A 422 19.84 3.80 -11.60
CA LEU A 422 18.48 3.41 -11.26
C LEU A 422 18.43 2.73 -9.88
N GLU A 423 19.41 3.03 -9.01
CA GLU A 423 19.41 2.53 -7.63
C GLU A 423 18.23 3.10 -6.85
N GLY A 424 17.66 2.29 -5.98
CA GLY A 424 16.51 2.64 -5.14
C GLY A 424 15.15 2.54 -5.83
N THR A 425 15.09 2.40 -7.16
CA THR A 425 13.82 2.33 -7.90
C THR A 425 13.60 0.97 -8.56
N PRO A 426 12.39 0.40 -8.49
CA PRO A 426 12.03 -0.79 -9.25
C PRO A 426 11.99 -0.47 -10.75
N ILE A 427 12.25 -1.47 -11.58
CA ILE A 427 12.17 -1.37 -13.04
C ILE A 427 11.08 -2.31 -13.54
N ARG A 428 10.20 -1.81 -14.41
CA ARG A 428 9.22 -2.65 -15.11
C ARG A 428 9.67 -2.88 -16.55
N ILE A 429 9.73 -4.16 -16.96
CA ILE A 429 10.08 -4.57 -18.33
C ILE A 429 8.88 -5.30 -18.95
N ILE A 430 8.39 -4.79 -20.06
CA ILE A 430 7.25 -5.34 -20.79
C ILE A 430 7.72 -5.75 -22.18
N ALA A 431 7.68 -7.05 -22.49
CA ALA A 431 7.96 -7.53 -23.83
C ALA A 431 6.69 -7.48 -24.71
N ARG A 432 6.79 -6.89 -25.89
CA ARG A 432 5.69 -6.88 -26.88
C ARG A 432 6.20 -7.41 -28.21
N LYS A 433 5.36 -8.21 -28.87
CA LYS A 433 5.66 -8.65 -30.22
C LYS A 433 5.70 -7.45 -31.15
N LYS A 434 6.74 -7.37 -31.99
CA LYS A 434 6.80 -6.36 -33.07
C LYS A 434 5.58 -6.56 -33.96
N VAL A 435 4.75 -5.54 -34.05
CA VAL A 435 3.65 -5.51 -35.04
C VAL A 435 4.35 -5.34 -36.39
N GLY A 436 4.18 -6.30 -37.29
CA GLY A 436 4.67 -6.16 -38.67
C GLY A 436 3.96 -4.99 -39.35
N ASP A 437 4.71 -4.27 -40.16
CA ASP A 437 4.13 -3.36 -41.14
C ASP A 437 3.29 -4.14 -42.13
#